data_ae30a217d6964c1245af7e47f24cbc35
#
_entry.id   ae30a217d6964c1245af7e47f24cbc35
#
_cell.length_a   1.000
_cell.length_b   1.000
_cell.length_c   1.000
_cell.angle_alpha   90.00
_cell.angle_beta   90.00
_cell.angle_gamma   90.00
#
_symmetry.space_group_name_H-M   'P 1'
#
loop_
_entity.id
_entity.type
_entity.pdbx_description
1 polymer ?
#
loop_
_entity_poly.entity_id
_entity_poly.type
_entity_poly.pdbx_seq_one_letter_code
_entity_poly.pdbx_strand_id
1 'polypeptide(L)'
;MRLRLFNITILLGLLLGIFSCGKKEINPLSGKWNIQSKTDSSSYIIFDDKGENKTFISTAFFNEKTKGSWSLENNELILNYVYSLQASGDSITIKNSNSSSTSTITVWEKNAPVSVITSTGTQPISKIKTLSYSLTDIDLKLNSTQFRKEIIPERSISFSSILRGLGGMMFLILFAWFFSQDRKNINWSLVGKGLLLQVIIALLVLKVPLVESIFDSISQGFVTVIGFTDAGVDFLFGQFGTGTVQGPLITFAVKVLPTIIFFSALVSLFYYWGILQKIVFVFAWIMKKFMKLSGAESLAAAGNVFLGQTEAPLLVKPYLSKMTKSEIMCLMTGGMATIAGGVLAAYVGFLGGDDPIQQAFFAKHLLTASIISAPAAIIAAKILVPETETIDENLTISKEKIGTNALEAISNGTSDGLRLAVNVGAMLLVFIALMAFGNWILGDLVGHYTGLNGFILEHTVYSKLSFEFILGYAGRPIVWLMGVNWADSVYVGELLGTKTVLNEFIGYQRLGEMNEAGLFTSEKSLIMSTYMLCGFANFASIGIQIGGIGSLIPNRKGLLSKLGMRALIGGTVACLMTAVIVGMLY
;
A
#
# COMPACT_ATOMS: atom_id res chain seq x y z
N MET A 1 -17.44 5.84 -38.62
CA MET A 1 -16.46 4.77 -38.70
C MET A 1 -15.02 5.30 -38.76
N ARG A 2 -14.69 6.33 -39.53
CA ARG A 2 -13.31 6.91 -39.61
C ARG A 2 -12.80 7.57 -38.33
N LEU A 3 -13.65 8.20 -37.51
CA LEU A 3 -13.24 8.79 -36.21
C LEU A 3 -12.89 7.73 -35.14
N ARG A 4 -13.49 6.53 -35.20
CA ARG A 4 -13.17 5.43 -34.25
C ARG A 4 -11.84 4.78 -34.55
N LEU A 5 -11.45 4.68 -35.83
CA LEU A 5 -10.13 4.16 -36.22
C LEU A 5 -8.99 5.13 -35.85
N PHE A 6 -9.22 6.46 -36.00
CA PHE A 6 -8.23 7.48 -35.64
C PHE A 6 -7.87 7.48 -34.14
N ASN A 7 -8.87 7.31 -33.27
CA ASN A 7 -8.63 7.21 -31.82
C ASN A 7 -7.89 5.92 -31.40
N ILE A 8 -8.12 4.80 -32.11
CA ILE A 8 -7.42 3.54 -31.85
C ILE A 8 -5.97 3.64 -32.32
N THR A 9 -5.71 4.31 -33.43
CA THR A 9 -4.33 4.48 -33.98
C THR A 9 -3.49 5.40 -33.11
N ILE A 10 -4.07 6.45 -32.52
CA ILE A 10 -3.37 7.33 -31.57
C ILE A 10 -3.10 6.57 -30.26
N LEU A 11 -4.02 5.74 -29.77
CA LEU A 11 -3.83 4.92 -28.57
C LEU A 11 -2.74 3.85 -28.78
N LEU A 12 -2.71 3.21 -29.96
CA LEU A 12 -1.65 2.27 -30.34
C LEU A 12 -0.30 3.00 -30.53
N GLY A 13 -0.29 4.19 -31.10
CA GLY A 13 0.92 5.00 -31.28
C GLY A 13 1.52 5.47 -29.96
N LEU A 14 0.69 5.85 -29.00
CA LEU A 14 1.10 6.17 -27.63
C LEU A 14 1.60 4.92 -26.87
N LEU A 15 0.98 3.77 -27.08
CA LEU A 15 1.44 2.48 -26.54
C LEU A 15 2.77 2.04 -27.15
N LEU A 16 2.98 2.21 -28.46
CA LEU A 16 4.23 1.80 -29.14
C LEU A 16 5.39 2.76 -28.86
N GLY A 17 5.15 4.04 -28.57
CA GLY A 17 6.20 5.01 -28.20
C GLY A 17 6.85 4.75 -26.83
N ILE A 18 6.22 3.92 -25.98
CA ILE A 18 6.72 3.57 -24.64
C ILE A 18 7.68 2.37 -24.66
N PHE A 19 7.80 1.65 -25.78
CA PHE A 19 8.48 0.34 -25.86
C PHE A 19 9.92 0.35 -26.36
N SER A 20 10.59 1.52 -26.43
CA SER A 20 12.01 1.58 -26.85
C SER A 20 12.96 1.73 -25.65
N CYS A 21 13.08 0.69 -24.83
CA CYS A 21 14.21 0.57 -23.91
C CYS A 21 14.73 -0.86 -23.92
N GLY A 22 15.94 -1.05 -24.50
CA GLY A 22 16.64 -2.33 -24.52
C GLY A 22 16.94 -2.81 -23.09
N LYS A 23 16.83 -4.11 -22.85
CA LYS A 23 17.26 -4.76 -21.61
C LYS A 23 18.76 -4.50 -21.42
N LYS A 24 19.11 -3.64 -20.45
CA LYS A 24 20.45 -3.63 -19.86
C LYS A 24 20.49 -4.79 -18.86
N GLU A 25 21.43 -5.70 -18.99
CA GLU A 25 21.72 -6.66 -17.92
C GLU A 25 22.14 -5.85 -16.69
N ILE A 26 21.31 -5.85 -15.65
CA ILE A 26 21.60 -5.18 -14.39
C ILE A 26 22.44 -6.14 -13.56
N ASN A 27 23.62 -5.69 -13.13
CA ASN A 27 24.46 -6.47 -12.23
C ASN A 27 23.69 -6.77 -10.93
N PRO A 28 23.64 -8.03 -10.46
CA PRO A 28 22.88 -8.40 -9.26
C PRO A 28 23.28 -7.63 -8.00
N LEU A 29 24.52 -7.15 -7.90
CA LEU A 29 24.98 -6.29 -6.80
C LEU A 29 24.48 -4.85 -6.90
N SER A 30 24.02 -4.38 -8.06
CA SER A 30 23.57 -3.00 -8.22
C SER A 30 22.37 -2.70 -7.32
N GLY A 31 22.39 -1.57 -6.63
CA GLY A 31 21.33 -1.12 -5.75
C GLY A 31 21.79 -0.72 -4.36
N LYS A 32 20.85 -0.35 -3.50
CA LYS A 32 21.10 -0.01 -2.10
C LYS A 32 20.85 -1.24 -1.21
N TRP A 33 21.78 -1.51 -0.32
CA TRP A 33 21.77 -2.63 0.61
C TRP A 33 21.86 -2.09 2.03
N ASN A 34 20.83 -2.33 2.83
CA ASN A 34 20.77 -1.89 4.22
C ASN A 34 21.27 -2.99 5.15
N ILE A 35 21.97 -2.61 6.23
CA ILE A 35 22.50 -3.56 7.20
C ILE A 35 21.36 -4.22 8.00
N GLN A 36 21.44 -5.52 8.20
CA GLN A 36 20.50 -6.24 9.07
C GLN A 36 21.11 -6.32 10.49
N SER A 37 20.95 -5.26 11.27
CA SER A 37 21.37 -5.25 12.68
C SER A 37 20.24 -4.69 13.54
N LYS A 38 20.04 -5.30 14.71
CA LYS A 38 19.08 -4.80 15.72
C LYS A 38 19.51 -3.48 16.37
N THR A 39 20.77 -3.05 16.19
CA THR A 39 21.35 -1.88 16.85
C THR A 39 21.70 -0.73 15.91
N ASP A 40 21.72 -0.95 14.60
CA ASP A 40 22.08 0.06 13.61
C ASP A 40 21.31 -0.16 12.30
N SER A 41 20.16 0.48 12.18
CA SER A 41 19.32 0.46 10.97
C SER A 41 19.69 1.56 9.97
N SER A 42 20.62 2.47 10.30
CA SER A 42 20.99 3.61 9.46
C SER A 42 22.16 3.34 8.51
N SER A 43 22.87 2.22 8.70
CA SER A 43 24.03 1.88 7.89
C SER A 43 23.66 1.14 6.61
N TYR A 44 24.20 1.60 5.49
CA TYR A 44 23.92 1.06 4.16
C TYR A 44 25.15 1.06 3.24
N ILE A 45 25.05 0.29 2.16
CA ILE A 45 25.97 0.35 1.03
C ILE A 45 25.18 0.41 -0.29
N ILE A 46 25.54 1.32 -1.18
CA ILE A 46 24.94 1.46 -2.52
C ILE A 46 26.00 1.10 -3.54
N PHE A 47 25.67 0.18 -4.43
CA PHE A 47 26.47 -0.13 -5.62
C PHE A 47 25.80 0.45 -6.86
N ASP A 48 26.51 1.28 -7.62
CA ASP A 48 26.09 1.82 -8.92
C ASP A 48 26.96 1.19 -10.02
N ASP A 49 26.31 0.58 -11.02
CA ASP A 49 26.95 -0.02 -12.17
C ASP A 49 26.55 0.74 -13.44
N LYS A 50 27.34 1.71 -13.83
CA LYS A 50 27.16 2.49 -15.07
C LYS A 50 28.14 2.04 -16.18
N GLY A 51 28.31 0.74 -16.34
CA GLY A 51 29.21 0.16 -17.34
C GLY A 51 30.67 0.23 -16.89
N GLU A 52 31.50 1.07 -17.53
CA GLU A 52 32.94 1.16 -17.17
C GLU A 52 33.18 1.81 -15.81
N ASN A 53 32.23 2.59 -15.30
CA ASN A 53 32.32 3.28 -14.01
C ASN A 53 31.46 2.59 -12.93
N LYS A 54 32.05 1.60 -12.26
CA LYS A 54 31.42 0.94 -11.11
C LYS A 54 31.78 1.69 -9.83
N THR A 55 30.80 2.34 -9.20
CA THR A 55 31.00 3.14 -7.98
C THR A 55 30.20 2.60 -6.82
N PHE A 56 30.67 2.84 -5.59
CA PHE A 56 29.92 2.56 -4.38
C PHE A 56 29.88 3.76 -3.44
N ILE A 57 28.87 3.79 -2.57
CA ILE A 57 28.75 4.70 -1.44
C ILE A 57 28.38 3.86 -0.22
N SER A 58 29.11 3.98 0.88
CA SER A 58 28.83 3.19 2.10
C SER A 58 28.96 4.03 3.37
N THR A 59 28.08 3.75 4.33
CA THR A 59 28.20 4.17 5.72
C THR A 59 28.46 2.98 6.64
N ALA A 60 28.26 1.75 6.14
CA ALA A 60 28.26 0.53 6.95
C ALA A 60 29.65 0.06 7.42
N PHE A 61 30.72 0.40 6.69
CA PHE A 61 32.08 -0.04 7.00
C PHE A 61 33.00 1.07 7.44
N PHE A 62 32.47 2.30 7.54
CA PHE A 62 33.24 3.50 7.81
C PHE A 62 32.43 4.40 8.74
N ASN A 63 33.10 5.13 9.61
CA ASN A 63 32.43 6.06 10.53
C ASN A 63 31.75 7.24 9.80
N GLU A 64 32.06 7.44 8.53
CA GLU A 64 31.51 8.50 7.68
C GLU A 64 31.17 7.95 6.29
N LYS A 65 30.30 8.68 5.56
CA LYS A 65 29.89 8.34 4.21
C LYS A 65 31.07 8.31 3.25
N THR A 66 31.51 7.12 2.85
CA THR A 66 32.66 6.88 1.97
C THR A 66 32.19 6.54 0.56
N LYS A 67 32.89 7.07 -0.44
CA LYS A 67 32.67 6.81 -1.87
C LYS A 67 33.91 6.18 -2.47
N GLY A 68 33.72 5.31 -3.46
CA GLY A 68 34.82 4.67 -4.18
C GLY A 68 34.36 3.92 -5.43
N SER A 69 35.26 3.15 -6.01
CA SER A 69 34.96 2.19 -7.07
C SER A 69 34.97 0.76 -6.55
N TRP A 70 34.29 -0.14 -7.24
CA TRP A 70 34.24 -1.55 -6.89
C TRP A 70 34.48 -2.45 -8.10
N SER A 71 35.02 -3.64 -7.85
CA SER A 71 35.19 -4.71 -8.83
C SER A 71 34.93 -6.08 -8.19
N LEU A 72 34.70 -7.09 -9.02
CA LEU A 72 34.58 -8.48 -8.60
C LEU A 72 35.72 -9.25 -9.22
N GLU A 73 36.56 -9.88 -8.42
CA GLU A 73 37.68 -10.71 -8.85
C GLU A 73 37.74 -11.97 -7.99
N ASN A 74 37.91 -13.14 -8.64
CA ASN A 74 38.10 -14.42 -7.96
C ASN A 74 37.09 -14.72 -6.83
N ASN A 75 35.82 -14.36 -7.03
CA ASN A 75 34.74 -14.50 -6.04
C ASN A 75 34.88 -13.60 -4.79
N GLU A 76 35.64 -12.52 -4.91
CA GLU A 76 35.82 -11.49 -3.87
C GLU A 76 35.35 -10.13 -4.38
N LEU A 77 34.75 -9.34 -3.50
CA LEU A 77 34.34 -7.96 -3.75
C LEU A 77 35.48 -7.02 -3.33
N ILE A 78 36.02 -6.29 -4.29
CA ILE A 78 37.13 -5.35 -4.07
C ILE A 78 36.56 -3.94 -4.06
N LEU A 79 36.73 -3.23 -2.93
CA LEU A 79 36.34 -1.82 -2.76
C LEU A 79 37.59 -0.94 -2.78
N ASN A 80 37.70 -0.09 -3.79
CA ASN A 80 38.74 0.94 -3.88
C ASN A 80 38.15 2.28 -3.42
N TYR A 81 38.69 2.90 -2.41
CA TYR A 81 38.22 4.17 -1.87
C TYR A 81 39.34 5.11 -1.49
N VAL A 82 39.03 6.39 -1.49
CA VAL A 82 39.96 7.47 -1.18
C VAL A 82 39.43 8.22 0.03
N TYR A 83 40.28 8.41 1.02
CA TYR A 83 39.92 9.21 2.19
C TYR A 83 41.05 10.16 2.58
N SER A 84 40.70 11.29 3.19
CA SER A 84 41.63 12.20 3.83
C SER A 84 41.62 11.96 5.33
N LEU A 85 42.80 11.90 5.94
CA LEU A 85 42.97 11.71 7.37
C LEU A 85 43.21 13.05 8.06
N GLN A 86 42.47 13.32 9.13
CA GLN A 86 42.78 14.38 10.08
C GLN A 86 43.11 13.74 11.43
N ALA A 87 44.31 13.98 11.95
CA ALA A 87 44.69 13.54 13.29
C ALA A 87 44.34 14.67 14.31
N SER A 88 43.58 14.33 15.33
CA SER A 88 43.39 15.18 16.50
C SER A 88 43.46 14.29 17.75
N GLY A 89 44.56 14.45 18.53
CA GLY A 89 44.76 13.73 19.79
C GLY A 89 44.85 12.20 19.60
N ASP A 90 44.40 11.43 20.59
CA ASP A 90 44.53 9.97 20.66
C ASP A 90 43.58 9.19 19.75
N SER A 91 42.87 9.85 18.85
CA SER A 91 41.94 9.20 17.92
C SER A 91 42.18 9.65 16.46
N ILE A 92 42.13 8.69 15.53
CA ILE A 92 42.16 8.98 14.09
C ILE A 92 40.73 9.20 13.62
N THR A 93 40.41 10.42 13.19
CA THR A 93 39.13 10.74 12.56
C THR A 93 39.32 10.78 11.05
N ILE A 94 38.58 9.95 10.33
CA ILE A 94 38.57 9.95 8.86
C ILE A 94 37.57 11.00 8.39
N LYS A 95 38.05 12.08 7.78
CA LYS A 95 37.20 13.11 7.16
C LYS A 95 37.35 13.10 5.64
N ASN A 96 36.23 13.19 4.97
CA ASN A 96 36.17 13.45 3.54
C ASN A 96 36.34 14.98 3.35
N SER A 97 37.53 15.47 2.94
CA SER A 97 37.72 16.91 2.72
C SER A 97 38.51 17.24 1.48
N ASN A 98 38.07 18.27 0.77
CA ASN A 98 38.79 19.01 -0.25
C ASN A 98 39.48 20.20 0.40
N SER A 99 40.50 20.03 1.23
CA SER A 99 41.31 21.15 1.68
C SER A 99 42.71 20.73 2.15
N SER A 100 43.65 21.58 1.78
CA SER A 100 45.09 21.45 1.91
C SER A 100 45.58 21.66 3.34
N SER A 101 46.19 20.65 3.97
CA SER A 101 47.19 20.83 5.03
C SER A 101 47.96 19.51 5.28
N THR A 102 49.20 19.66 5.68
CA THR A 102 50.17 18.58 5.97
C THR A 102 49.76 17.78 7.21
N SER A 103 49.71 16.47 7.13
CA SER A 103 49.38 15.60 8.27
C SER A 103 50.29 14.37 8.33
N THR A 104 50.78 14.08 9.53
CA THR A 104 51.49 12.85 9.86
C THR A 104 50.45 11.84 10.36
N ILE A 105 50.40 10.67 9.74
CA ILE A 105 49.43 9.62 10.07
C ILE A 105 50.15 8.48 10.80
N THR A 106 49.72 8.21 12.03
CA THR A 106 50.08 6.99 12.72
C THR A 106 48.87 6.05 12.72
N VAL A 107 49.00 4.92 12.04
CA VAL A 107 47.97 3.88 12.04
C VAL A 107 48.19 2.96 13.22
N TRP A 108 47.23 2.90 14.12
CA TRP A 108 47.23 2.04 15.28
C TRP A 108 46.26 0.87 15.06
N GLU A 109 46.74 -0.34 15.32
CA GLU A 109 45.91 -1.54 15.37
C GLU A 109 46.10 -2.21 16.71
N LYS A 110 45.02 -2.39 17.49
CA LYS A 110 45.04 -2.99 18.83
C LYS A 110 46.10 -2.41 19.80
N ASN A 111 46.13 -1.08 19.88
CA ASN A 111 47.06 -0.34 20.76
C ASN A 111 48.55 -0.42 20.40
N ALA A 112 48.88 -0.77 19.16
CA ALA A 112 50.26 -0.70 18.66
C ALA A 112 50.33 0.10 17.34
N PRO A 113 51.35 0.93 17.11
CA PRO A 113 51.50 1.65 15.87
C PRO A 113 51.91 0.68 14.75
N VAL A 114 51.11 0.58 13.69
CA VAL A 114 51.36 -0.32 12.56
C VAL A 114 52.15 0.35 11.44
N SER A 115 51.97 1.64 11.23
CA SER A 115 52.75 2.43 10.26
C SER A 115 52.65 3.92 10.52
N VAL A 116 53.70 4.65 10.22
CA VAL A 116 53.73 6.12 10.19
C VAL A 116 53.94 6.56 8.75
N ILE A 117 52.99 7.27 8.20
CA ILE A 117 53.10 7.83 6.85
C ILE A 117 53.15 9.36 6.99
N THR A 118 54.25 9.94 6.59
CA THR A 118 54.40 11.42 6.52
C THR A 118 54.21 11.83 5.07
N SER A 119 53.18 12.58 4.78
CA SER A 119 52.94 13.13 3.44
C SER A 119 52.93 14.65 3.53
N THR A 120 53.82 15.31 2.81
CA THR A 120 53.82 16.75 2.54
C THR A 120 53.15 16.98 1.20
N GLY A 121 51.82 17.13 1.21
CA GLY A 121 51.03 17.44 0.02
C GLY A 121 49.69 16.70 0.00
N THR A 122 48.71 17.32 -0.58
CA THR A 122 47.34 16.84 -0.76
C THR A 122 47.21 15.69 -1.77
N GLN A 123 47.90 14.58 -1.56
CA GLN A 123 47.67 13.37 -2.34
C GLN A 123 46.64 12.50 -1.63
N PRO A 124 45.54 12.16 -2.28
CA PRO A 124 44.57 11.24 -1.72
C PRO A 124 45.17 9.84 -1.58
N ILE A 125 45.05 9.23 -0.42
CA ILE A 125 45.50 7.86 -0.18
C ILE A 125 44.40 6.91 -0.65
N SER A 126 44.69 6.14 -1.69
CA SER A 126 43.80 5.05 -2.14
C SER A 126 44.02 3.82 -1.27
N LYS A 127 42.93 3.22 -0.77
CA LYS A 127 42.96 1.93 -0.09
C LYS A 127 42.10 0.92 -0.81
N ILE A 128 42.52 -0.34 -0.71
CA ILE A 128 41.82 -1.50 -1.25
C ILE A 128 41.32 -2.31 -0.06
N LYS A 129 40.02 -2.58 -0.01
CA LYS A 129 39.42 -3.48 0.96
C LYS A 129 38.79 -4.64 0.22
N THR A 130 39.28 -5.83 0.45
CA THR A 130 38.75 -7.07 -0.11
C THR A 130 37.77 -7.70 0.89
N LEU A 131 36.60 -8.08 0.41
CA LEU A 131 35.52 -8.66 1.21
C LEU A 131 35.06 -9.96 0.55
N SER A 132 34.98 -11.04 1.31
CA SER A 132 34.26 -12.22 0.87
C SER A 132 32.76 -11.92 0.80
N TYR A 133 32.09 -12.37 -0.26
CA TYR A 133 30.66 -12.13 -0.41
C TYR A 133 29.89 -13.40 -0.74
N SER A 134 28.65 -13.45 -0.31
CA SER A 134 27.63 -14.35 -0.82
C SER A 134 26.37 -13.55 -1.14
N LEU A 135 25.77 -13.80 -2.28
CA LEU A 135 24.67 -13.03 -2.83
C LEU A 135 23.49 -13.95 -3.14
N THR A 136 22.32 -13.57 -2.69
CA THR A 136 21.03 -14.04 -3.18
C THR A 136 20.29 -12.87 -3.80
N ASP A 137 19.09 -13.08 -4.37
CA ASP A 137 18.33 -12.01 -5.01
C ASP A 137 18.06 -10.81 -4.09
N ILE A 138 17.95 -11.04 -2.79
CA ILE A 138 17.58 -10.03 -1.78
C ILE A 138 18.55 -9.89 -0.62
N ASP A 139 19.44 -10.85 -0.37
CA ASP A 139 20.39 -10.84 0.73
C ASP A 139 21.83 -10.84 0.21
N LEU A 140 22.64 -9.92 0.72
CA LEU A 140 24.07 -9.81 0.50
C LEU A 140 24.81 -9.98 1.81
N LYS A 141 25.69 -10.95 1.89
CA LYS A 141 26.58 -11.13 3.03
C LYS A 141 27.99 -10.70 2.64
N LEU A 142 28.53 -9.73 3.36
CA LEU A 142 29.91 -9.27 3.21
C LEU A 142 30.68 -9.59 4.51
N ASN A 143 31.60 -10.53 4.43
CA ASN A 143 32.26 -11.14 5.59
C ASN A 143 31.21 -11.69 6.60
N SER A 144 31.15 -11.11 7.81
CA SER A 144 30.18 -11.45 8.85
C SER A 144 28.93 -10.57 8.87
N THR A 145 28.87 -9.53 8.02
CA THR A 145 27.78 -8.55 8.01
C THR A 145 26.76 -8.92 6.96
N GLN A 146 25.50 -9.02 7.35
CA GLN A 146 24.37 -9.26 6.46
C GLN A 146 23.72 -7.94 6.08
N PHE A 147 23.43 -7.81 4.79
CA PHE A 147 22.70 -6.69 4.19
C PHE A 147 21.49 -7.22 3.44
N ARG A 148 20.42 -6.44 3.41
CA ARG A 148 19.24 -6.70 2.57
C ARG A 148 19.10 -5.60 1.52
N LYS A 149 18.81 -6.02 0.29
CA LYS A 149 18.62 -5.10 -0.84
C LYS A 149 17.42 -4.21 -0.55
N GLU A 150 17.61 -2.90 -0.68
CA GLU A 150 16.49 -2.00 -0.73
C GLU A 150 15.74 -2.24 -2.05
N ILE A 151 14.44 -2.54 -1.94
CA ILE A 151 13.60 -2.78 -3.12
C ILE A 151 13.47 -1.43 -3.83
N ILE A 152 14.28 -1.25 -4.90
CA ILE A 152 14.16 -0.08 -5.75
C ILE A 152 12.96 -0.31 -6.67
N PRO A 153 12.04 0.69 -6.79
CA PRO A 153 10.90 0.54 -7.67
C PRO A 153 11.35 0.14 -9.08
N GLU A 154 10.93 -1.03 -9.56
CA GLU A 154 11.00 -1.35 -10.98
C GLU A 154 10.00 -0.44 -11.71
N ARG A 155 10.41 0.80 -12.00
CA ARG A 155 9.58 1.79 -12.69
C ARG A 155 9.41 1.52 -14.18
N SER A 156 9.97 0.43 -14.70
CA SER A 156 9.88 0.08 -16.12
C SER A 156 8.65 -0.78 -16.39
N ILE A 157 7.72 -0.23 -17.17
CA ILE A 157 6.56 -0.97 -17.66
C ILE A 157 7.07 -2.12 -18.54
N SER A 158 6.89 -3.36 -18.11
CA SER A 158 7.25 -4.56 -18.88
C SER A 158 6.07 -5.05 -19.71
N PHE A 159 6.32 -5.43 -20.95
CA PHE A 159 5.28 -6.05 -21.80
C PHE A 159 4.68 -7.31 -21.16
N SER A 160 5.51 -8.11 -20.49
CA SER A 160 5.05 -9.29 -19.74
C SER A 160 4.12 -8.92 -18.58
N SER A 161 4.37 -7.81 -17.87
CA SER A 161 3.50 -7.31 -16.81
C SER A 161 2.13 -6.89 -17.35
N ILE A 162 2.11 -6.19 -18.50
CA ILE A 162 0.86 -5.81 -19.16
C ILE A 162 0.06 -7.05 -19.60
N LEU A 163 0.73 -8.01 -20.25
CA LEU A 163 0.04 -9.22 -20.75
C LEU A 163 -0.55 -10.04 -19.60
N ARG A 164 0.20 -10.23 -18.51
CA ARG A 164 -0.29 -10.91 -17.30
C ARG A 164 -1.42 -10.13 -16.64
N GLY A 165 -1.31 -8.81 -16.54
CA GLY A 165 -2.36 -7.96 -15.98
C GLY A 165 -3.65 -8.00 -16.83
N LEU A 166 -3.55 -7.98 -18.16
CA LEU A 166 -4.71 -8.17 -19.05
C LEU A 166 -5.36 -9.56 -18.84
N GLY A 167 -4.56 -10.61 -18.69
CA GLY A 167 -5.06 -11.94 -18.34
C GLY A 167 -5.78 -11.96 -17.00
N GLY A 168 -5.18 -11.34 -15.97
CA GLY A 168 -5.79 -11.19 -14.64
C GLY A 168 -7.09 -10.38 -14.68
N MET A 169 -7.12 -9.27 -15.43
CA MET A 169 -8.33 -8.47 -15.62
C MET A 169 -9.45 -9.26 -16.30
N MET A 170 -9.11 -9.98 -17.35
CA MET A 170 -10.06 -10.86 -18.03
C MET A 170 -10.61 -11.94 -17.09
N PHE A 171 -9.74 -12.57 -16.29
CA PHE A 171 -10.16 -13.53 -15.27
C PHE A 171 -11.15 -12.92 -14.27
N LEU A 172 -10.88 -11.72 -13.74
CA LEU A 172 -11.75 -11.05 -12.78
C LEU A 172 -13.11 -10.68 -13.39
N ILE A 173 -13.13 -10.23 -14.64
CA ILE A 173 -14.38 -9.94 -15.37
C ILE A 173 -15.18 -11.23 -15.59
N LEU A 174 -14.53 -12.33 -16.00
CA LEU A 174 -15.18 -13.63 -16.17
C LEU A 174 -15.68 -14.19 -14.84
N PHE A 175 -14.92 -14.01 -13.76
CA PHE A 175 -15.34 -14.38 -12.42
C PHE A 175 -16.59 -13.61 -11.99
N ALA A 176 -16.61 -12.28 -12.15
CA ALA A 176 -17.79 -11.47 -11.86
C ALA A 176 -18.99 -11.86 -12.75
N TRP A 177 -18.75 -12.13 -14.03
CA TRP A 177 -19.76 -12.58 -14.98
C TRP A 177 -20.37 -13.94 -14.57
N PHE A 178 -19.56 -14.86 -14.05
CA PHE A 178 -20.03 -16.16 -13.57
C PHE A 178 -21.05 -16.01 -12.42
N PHE A 179 -20.83 -15.06 -11.51
CA PHE A 179 -21.70 -14.74 -10.38
C PHE A 179 -22.80 -13.72 -10.72
N SER A 180 -22.87 -13.27 -11.97
CA SER A 180 -23.89 -12.32 -12.42
C SER A 180 -25.29 -12.87 -12.28
N GLN A 181 -26.22 -12.01 -11.85
CA GLN A 181 -27.63 -12.33 -11.70
C GLN A 181 -28.35 -12.39 -13.05
N ASP A 182 -27.91 -11.57 -14.01
CA ASP A 182 -28.47 -11.51 -15.38
C ASP A 182 -27.35 -11.26 -16.40
N ARG A 183 -26.77 -12.33 -16.89
CA ARG A 183 -25.62 -12.30 -17.81
C ARG A 183 -25.95 -11.66 -19.17
N LYS A 184 -27.23 -11.65 -19.57
CA LYS A 184 -27.66 -11.15 -20.90
C LYS A 184 -27.76 -9.63 -20.93
N ASN A 185 -28.10 -9.00 -19.80
CA ASN A 185 -28.35 -7.56 -19.72
C ASN A 185 -27.13 -6.77 -19.24
N ILE A 186 -25.93 -7.35 -19.24
CA ILE A 186 -24.70 -6.65 -18.88
C ILE A 186 -24.38 -5.59 -19.92
N ASN A 187 -24.22 -4.32 -19.49
CA ASN A 187 -23.82 -3.22 -20.34
C ASN A 187 -22.30 -3.20 -20.54
N TRP A 188 -21.80 -3.95 -21.52
CA TRP A 188 -20.37 -4.04 -21.84
C TRP A 188 -19.75 -2.70 -22.25
N SER A 189 -20.55 -1.74 -22.79
CA SER A 189 -20.06 -0.40 -23.08
C SER A 189 -19.72 0.36 -21.79
N LEU A 190 -20.52 0.21 -20.74
CA LEU A 190 -20.24 0.79 -19.43
C LEU A 190 -18.99 0.14 -18.81
N VAL A 191 -18.87 -1.19 -18.87
CA VAL A 191 -17.69 -1.92 -18.39
C VAL A 191 -16.41 -1.41 -19.06
N GLY A 192 -16.41 -1.32 -20.39
CA GLY A 192 -15.25 -0.82 -21.14
C GLY A 192 -14.90 0.63 -20.82
N LYS A 193 -15.90 1.52 -20.66
CA LYS A 193 -15.66 2.90 -20.24
C LYS A 193 -15.11 2.99 -18.83
N GLY A 194 -15.64 2.19 -17.90
CA GLY A 194 -15.15 2.14 -16.52
C GLY A 194 -13.70 1.68 -16.44
N LEU A 195 -13.33 0.62 -17.18
CA LEU A 195 -11.94 0.15 -17.29
C LEU A 195 -11.02 1.24 -17.87
N LEU A 196 -11.46 1.90 -18.93
CA LEU A 196 -10.70 3.00 -19.52
C LEU A 196 -10.50 4.14 -18.51
N LEU A 197 -11.54 4.50 -17.76
CA LEU A 197 -11.46 5.52 -16.71
C LEU A 197 -10.47 5.13 -15.62
N GLN A 198 -10.48 3.87 -15.16
CA GLN A 198 -9.51 3.36 -14.18
C GLN A 198 -8.06 3.49 -14.69
N VAL A 199 -7.81 3.05 -15.93
CA VAL A 199 -6.49 3.13 -16.55
C VAL A 199 -6.03 4.58 -16.69
N ILE A 200 -6.92 5.48 -17.13
CA ILE A 200 -6.63 6.92 -17.26
C ILE A 200 -6.25 7.50 -15.89
N ILE A 201 -7.04 7.25 -14.84
CA ILE A 201 -6.76 7.76 -13.50
C ILE A 201 -5.42 7.21 -12.99
N ALA A 202 -5.18 5.91 -13.15
CA ALA A 202 -3.93 5.28 -12.72
C ALA A 202 -2.70 5.88 -13.44
N LEU A 203 -2.78 6.06 -14.77
CA LEU A 203 -1.71 6.69 -15.54
C LEU A 203 -1.49 8.15 -15.15
N LEU A 204 -2.57 8.91 -14.94
CA LEU A 204 -2.47 10.32 -14.53
C LEU A 204 -1.77 10.45 -13.18
N VAL A 205 -2.17 9.66 -12.19
CA VAL A 205 -1.63 9.78 -10.82
C VAL A 205 -0.22 9.18 -10.71
N LEU A 206 0.06 8.06 -11.38
CA LEU A 206 1.30 7.31 -11.17
C LEU A 206 2.41 7.62 -12.19
N LYS A 207 2.09 8.27 -13.32
CA LYS A 207 3.05 8.46 -14.43
C LYS A 207 3.12 9.90 -14.96
N VAL A 208 2.16 10.76 -14.63
CA VAL A 208 2.20 12.17 -15.08
C VAL A 208 2.84 13.03 -13.99
N PRO A 209 4.05 13.61 -14.20
CA PRO A 209 4.81 14.25 -13.13
C PRO A 209 4.07 15.39 -12.41
N LEU A 210 3.27 16.17 -13.14
CA LEU A 210 2.48 17.25 -12.55
C LEU A 210 1.42 16.71 -11.58
N VAL A 211 0.70 15.66 -11.98
CA VAL A 211 -0.35 15.04 -11.14
C VAL A 211 0.28 14.29 -9.98
N GLU A 212 1.37 13.57 -10.24
CA GLU A 212 2.16 12.89 -9.20
C GLU A 212 2.63 13.88 -8.13
N SER A 213 3.19 15.04 -8.51
CA SER A 213 3.62 16.07 -7.57
C SER A 213 2.47 16.66 -6.74
N ILE A 214 1.27 16.79 -7.31
CA ILE A 214 0.08 17.21 -6.58
C ILE A 214 -0.29 16.15 -5.52
N PHE A 215 -0.29 14.88 -5.90
CA PHE A 215 -0.59 13.78 -4.97
C PHE A 215 0.48 13.65 -3.88
N ASP A 216 1.76 13.84 -4.21
CA ASP A 216 2.85 13.88 -3.23
C ASP A 216 2.67 15.02 -2.23
N SER A 217 2.29 16.22 -2.69
CA SER A 217 1.99 17.36 -1.82
C SER A 217 0.77 17.11 -0.92
N ILE A 218 -0.30 16.50 -1.44
CA ILE A 218 -1.47 16.11 -0.66
C ILE A 218 -1.08 15.07 0.39
N SER A 219 -0.27 14.07 0.03
CA SER A 219 0.18 13.01 0.94
C SER A 219 1.07 13.54 2.06
N GLN A 220 2.00 14.44 1.74
CA GLN A 220 2.82 15.14 2.75
C GLN A 220 1.96 15.99 3.69
N GLY A 221 0.99 16.73 3.15
CA GLY A 221 0.01 17.45 3.95
C GLY A 221 -0.79 16.53 4.86
N PHE A 222 -1.20 15.36 4.35
CA PHE A 222 -1.90 14.35 5.13
C PHE A 222 -1.05 13.82 6.29
N VAL A 223 0.23 13.48 6.06
CA VAL A 223 1.18 13.06 7.09
C VAL A 223 1.42 14.16 8.13
N THR A 224 1.54 15.41 7.68
CA THR A 224 1.65 16.55 8.60
C THR A 224 0.43 16.65 9.52
N VAL A 225 -0.77 16.41 8.98
CA VAL A 225 -2.03 16.42 9.76
C VAL A 225 -2.08 15.23 10.74
N ILE A 226 -1.58 14.05 10.35
CA ILE A 226 -1.40 12.91 11.29
C ILE A 226 -0.54 13.35 12.47
N GLY A 227 0.58 14.01 12.24
CA GLY A 227 1.50 14.47 13.29
C GLY A 227 0.86 15.40 14.34
N PHE A 228 -0.22 16.12 14.01
CA PHE A 228 -0.94 16.90 15.02
C PHE A 228 -1.65 16.03 16.07
N THR A 229 -1.90 14.76 15.78
CA THR A 229 -2.46 13.83 16.76
C THR A 229 -1.50 13.63 17.93
N ASP A 230 -0.17 13.70 17.68
CA ASP A 230 0.84 13.48 18.69
C ASP A 230 0.71 14.49 19.85
N ALA A 231 0.34 15.75 19.56
CA ALA A 231 0.07 16.74 20.61
C ALA A 231 -1.06 16.32 21.55
N GLY A 232 -2.13 15.70 21.03
CA GLY A 232 -3.22 15.15 21.84
C GLY A 232 -2.81 13.90 22.62
N VAL A 233 -2.00 13.04 22.01
CA VAL A 233 -1.43 11.84 22.62
C VAL A 233 -0.49 12.22 23.76
N ASP A 234 0.39 13.22 23.56
CA ASP A 234 1.29 13.73 24.59
C ASP A 234 0.54 14.32 25.78
N PHE A 235 -0.56 15.04 25.52
CA PHE A 235 -1.40 15.58 26.57
C PHE A 235 -2.08 14.49 27.40
N LEU A 236 -2.61 13.43 26.75
CA LEU A 236 -3.37 12.38 27.43
C LEU A 236 -2.48 11.32 28.08
N PHE A 237 -1.38 10.97 27.45
CA PHE A 237 -0.54 9.84 27.83
C PHE A 237 0.88 10.26 28.27
N GLY A 238 1.19 11.56 28.30
CA GLY A 238 2.49 12.09 28.72
C GLY A 238 3.64 11.54 27.89
N GLN A 239 4.60 10.93 28.57
CA GLN A 239 5.82 10.41 27.92
C GLN A 239 5.60 9.25 26.92
N PHE A 240 4.43 8.66 26.87
CA PHE A 240 4.10 7.62 25.88
C PHE A 240 4.12 8.16 24.44
N GLY A 241 3.82 9.45 24.23
CA GLY A 241 3.84 10.09 22.92
C GLY A 241 5.23 10.55 22.48
N THR A 242 6.12 10.93 23.42
CA THR A 242 7.42 11.54 23.13
C THR A 242 8.53 10.54 22.78
N GLY A 243 8.26 9.24 22.77
CA GLY A 243 9.26 8.21 22.46
C GLY A 243 10.34 8.01 23.53
N THR A 244 10.24 8.65 24.69
CA THR A 244 11.15 8.47 25.84
C THR A 244 10.83 7.18 26.61
N VAL A 245 9.70 6.54 26.32
CA VAL A 245 9.30 5.24 26.87
C VAL A 245 9.86 4.13 25.96
N GLN A 246 10.30 3.03 26.56
CA GLN A 246 10.81 1.88 25.80
C GLN A 246 9.79 1.44 24.72
N GLY A 247 10.29 1.16 23.50
CA GLY A 247 9.47 0.85 22.32
C GLY A 247 8.27 -0.11 22.54
N PRO A 248 8.37 -1.17 23.37
CA PRO A 248 7.27 -2.07 23.67
C PRO A 248 6.05 -1.43 24.37
N LEU A 249 6.21 -0.26 24.98
CA LEU A 249 5.12 0.47 25.62
C LEU A 249 4.40 1.44 24.68
N ILE A 250 4.98 1.74 23.52
CA ILE A 250 4.34 2.55 22.46
C ILE A 250 3.49 1.59 21.63
N THR A 251 2.26 1.38 22.07
CA THR A 251 1.35 0.41 21.47
C THR A 251 0.46 1.02 20.40
N PHE A 252 -0.12 0.18 19.55
CA PHE A 252 -1.19 0.52 18.62
C PHE A 252 -2.29 1.36 19.28
N ALA A 253 -2.66 1.03 20.52
CA ALA A 253 -3.70 1.73 21.26
C ALA A 253 -3.36 3.20 21.55
N VAL A 254 -2.08 3.52 21.73
CA VAL A 254 -1.61 4.88 22.05
C VAL A 254 -1.31 5.70 20.79
N LYS A 255 -0.73 5.10 19.75
CA LYS A 255 -0.37 5.82 18.51
C LYS A 255 -1.47 5.83 17.45
N VAL A 256 -2.10 4.69 17.19
CA VAL A 256 -2.97 4.56 16.02
C VAL A 256 -4.44 4.84 16.33
N LEU A 257 -4.98 4.38 17.47
CA LEU A 257 -6.39 4.63 17.78
C LEU A 257 -6.73 6.12 17.93
N PRO A 258 -5.91 6.98 18.56
CA PRO A 258 -6.17 8.42 18.61
C PRO A 258 -6.22 9.10 17.25
N THR A 259 -5.44 8.65 16.26
CA THR A 259 -5.48 9.21 14.89
C THR A 259 -6.84 9.00 14.25
N ILE A 260 -7.50 7.86 14.49
CA ILE A 260 -8.85 7.58 13.99
C ILE A 260 -9.85 8.60 14.55
N ILE A 261 -9.74 8.92 15.85
CA ILE A 261 -10.63 9.88 16.52
C ILE A 261 -10.44 11.29 15.92
N PHE A 262 -9.19 11.73 15.82
CA PHE A 262 -8.87 13.05 15.28
C PHE A 262 -9.30 13.21 13.81
N PHE A 263 -8.99 12.22 12.95
CA PHE A 263 -9.41 12.27 11.55
C PHE A 263 -10.91 12.22 11.36
N SER A 264 -11.64 11.46 12.17
CA SER A 264 -13.11 11.45 12.15
C SER A 264 -13.68 12.83 12.46
N ALA A 265 -13.14 13.51 13.48
CA ALA A 265 -13.53 14.88 13.83
C ALA A 265 -13.21 15.87 12.69
N LEU A 266 -12.04 15.75 12.07
CA LEU A 266 -11.61 16.59 10.96
C LEU A 266 -12.48 16.40 9.70
N VAL A 267 -12.79 15.16 9.34
CA VAL A 267 -13.68 14.82 8.22
C VAL A 267 -15.07 15.39 8.45
N SER A 268 -15.59 15.29 9.69
CA SER A 268 -16.87 15.85 10.09
C SER A 268 -16.91 17.38 9.96
N LEU A 269 -15.80 18.06 10.32
CA LEU A 269 -15.64 19.50 10.15
C LEU A 269 -15.62 19.91 8.66
N PHE A 270 -14.87 19.18 7.81
CA PHE A 270 -14.85 19.44 6.37
C PHE A 270 -16.21 19.19 5.72
N TYR A 271 -16.94 18.20 6.23
CA TYR A 271 -18.32 17.98 5.79
C TYR A 271 -19.22 19.16 6.19
N TYR A 272 -19.12 19.66 7.42
CA TYR A 272 -19.88 20.82 7.88
C TYR A 272 -19.61 22.08 7.02
N TRP A 273 -18.34 22.33 6.65
CA TRP A 273 -17.98 23.45 5.78
C TRP A 273 -18.37 23.25 4.31
N GLY A 274 -18.86 22.09 3.92
CA GLY A 274 -19.26 21.78 2.54
C GLY A 274 -18.08 21.57 1.59
N ILE A 275 -16.85 21.48 2.11
CA ILE A 275 -15.63 21.23 1.30
C ILE A 275 -15.71 19.84 0.66
N LEU A 276 -16.01 18.84 1.48
CA LEU A 276 -16.08 17.45 1.05
C LEU A 276 -17.17 17.21 0.01
N GLN A 277 -18.33 17.86 0.20
CA GLN A 277 -19.45 17.77 -0.76
C GLN A 277 -19.06 18.32 -2.14
N LYS A 278 -18.28 19.41 -2.19
CA LYS A 278 -17.81 19.99 -3.46
C LYS A 278 -16.85 19.03 -4.18
N ILE A 279 -15.92 18.42 -3.44
CA ILE A 279 -14.97 17.45 -3.99
C ILE A 279 -15.74 16.24 -4.53
N VAL A 280 -16.63 15.66 -3.72
CA VAL A 280 -17.47 14.52 -4.11
C VAL A 280 -18.31 14.85 -5.35
N PHE A 281 -18.87 16.08 -5.44
CA PHE A 281 -19.64 16.51 -6.60
C PHE A 281 -18.83 16.49 -7.91
N VAL A 282 -17.59 16.96 -7.87
CA VAL A 282 -16.71 16.96 -9.05
C VAL A 282 -16.44 15.52 -9.52
N PHE A 283 -16.10 14.61 -8.60
CA PHE A 283 -15.88 13.20 -8.92
C PHE A 283 -17.16 12.53 -9.45
N ALA A 284 -18.31 12.79 -8.81
CA ALA A 284 -19.61 12.28 -9.24
C ALA A 284 -19.96 12.77 -10.65
N TRP A 285 -19.74 14.06 -10.95
CA TRP A 285 -19.99 14.63 -12.27
C TRP A 285 -19.12 13.97 -13.35
N ILE A 286 -17.83 13.74 -13.09
CA ILE A 286 -16.93 13.05 -14.02
C ILE A 286 -17.44 11.63 -14.29
N MET A 287 -17.73 10.85 -13.24
CA MET A 287 -18.20 9.46 -13.39
C MET A 287 -19.55 9.40 -14.11
N LYS A 288 -20.50 10.26 -13.74
CA LYS A 288 -21.81 10.37 -14.41
C LYS A 288 -21.66 10.64 -15.89
N LYS A 289 -20.87 11.66 -16.25
CA LYS A 289 -20.68 12.08 -17.65
C LYS A 289 -19.98 11.01 -18.49
N PHE A 290 -18.97 10.35 -17.92
CA PHE A 290 -18.15 9.38 -18.64
C PHE A 290 -18.84 8.00 -18.75
N MET A 291 -19.43 7.52 -17.66
CA MET A 291 -20.03 6.18 -17.59
C MET A 291 -21.55 6.18 -17.83
N LYS A 292 -22.21 7.35 -17.93
CA LYS A 292 -23.68 7.51 -18.07
C LYS A 292 -24.45 6.83 -16.93
N LEU A 293 -24.10 7.19 -15.69
CA LEU A 293 -24.70 6.69 -14.47
C LEU A 293 -25.85 7.60 -14.00
N SER A 294 -26.67 7.09 -13.08
CA SER A 294 -27.64 7.93 -12.36
C SER A 294 -26.94 8.94 -11.46
N GLY A 295 -27.66 9.98 -11.05
CA GLY A 295 -27.15 10.97 -10.12
C GLY A 295 -26.81 10.38 -8.75
N ALA A 296 -27.73 9.57 -8.20
CA ALA A 296 -27.57 8.93 -6.91
C ALA A 296 -26.39 7.94 -6.88
N GLU A 297 -26.25 7.13 -7.92
CA GLU A 297 -25.18 6.15 -8.06
C GLU A 297 -23.80 6.81 -8.18
N SER A 298 -23.71 7.88 -8.98
CA SER A 298 -22.47 8.64 -9.15
C SER A 298 -22.04 9.33 -7.84
N LEU A 299 -22.99 9.89 -7.09
CA LEU A 299 -22.73 10.48 -5.77
C LEU A 299 -22.30 9.43 -4.75
N ALA A 300 -22.96 8.27 -4.72
CA ALA A 300 -22.62 7.18 -3.83
C ALA A 300 -21.19 6.67 -4.08
N ALA A 301 -20.84 6.43 -5.35
CA ALA A 301 -19.51 5.97 -5.73
C ALA A 301 -18.42 7.01 -5.42
N ALA A 302 -18.67 8.28 -5.71
CA ALA A 302 -17.73 9.36 -5.39
C ALA A 302 -17.62 9.61 -3.88
N GLY A 303 -18.73 9.50 -3.15
CA GLY A 303 -18.76 9.63 -1.70
C GLY A 303 -17.92 8.57 -1.01
N ASN A 304 -18.02 7.33 -1.47
CA ASN A 304 -17.26 6.20 -0.92
C ASN A 304 -15.74 6.35 -1.05
N VAL A 305 -15.23 7.21 -1.95
CA VAL A 305 -13.78 7.49 -2.06
C VAL A 305 -13.22 8.12 -0.78
N PHE A 306 -14.01 8.95 -0.10
CA PHE A 306 -13.59 9.76 1.03
C PHE A 306 -14.29 9.38 2.34
N LEU A 307 -15.52 8.88 2.23
CA LEU A 307 -16.38 8.53 3.35
C LEU A 307 -16.47 7.02 3.51
N GLY A 308 -16.73 6.59 4.74
CA GLY A 308 -16.95 5.18 5.04
C GLY A 308 -18.24 4.62 4.43
N GLN A 309 -18.33 3.30 4.43
CA GLN A 309 -19.49 2.55 3.90
C GLN A 309 -20.83 2.83 4.63
N THR A 310 -20.79 3.45 5.79
CA THR A 310 -21.96 3.88 6.59
C THR A 310 -22.29 5.36 6.40
N GLU A 311 -21.32 6.17 6.02
CA GLU A 311 -21.42 7.62 5.88
C GLU A 311 -21.80 8.05 4.46
N ALA A 312 -21.21 7.41 3.45
CA ALA A 312 -21.52 7.72 2.05
C ALA A 312 -23.02 7.56 1.69
N PRO A 313 -23.78 6.60 2.26
CA PRO A 313 -25.22 6.52 2.07
C PRO A 313 -26.00 7.77 2.50
N LEU A 314 -25.47 8.55 3.45
CA LEU A 314 -26.10 9.81 3.89
C LEU A 314 -26.14 10.86 2.78
N LEU A 315 -25.11 10.89 1.90
CA LEU A 315 -25.09 11.79 0.73
C LEU A 315 -26.26 11.57 -0.24
N VAL A 316 -26.69 10.32 -0.34
CA VAL A 316 -27.75 9.88 -1.25
C VAL A 316 -29.05 9.52 -0.53
N LYS A 317 -29.18 9.85 0.76
CA LYS A 317 -30.33 9.54 1.60
C LYS A 317 -31.67 9.89 0.95
N PRO A 318 -31.85 11.07 0.30
CA PRO A 318 -33.12 11.42 -0.37
C PRO A 318 -33.52 10.46 -1.50
N TYR A 319 -32.54 9.76 -2.08
CA TYR A 319 -32.74 8.86 -3.22
C TYR A 319 -32.86 7.39 -2.84
N LEU A 320 -32.33 6.99 -1.64
CA LEU A 320 -32.20 5.59 -1.23
C LEU A 320 -33.49 4.76 -1.36
N SER A 321 -34.65 5.38 -1.08
CA SER A 321 -35.95 4.69 -1.17
C SER A 321 -36.35 4.39 -2.61
N LYS A 322 -35.88 5.18 -3.58
CA LYS A 322 -36.23 5.11 -5.01
C LYS A 322 -35.13 4.43 -5.84
N MET A 323 -33.93 4.25 -5.31
CA MET A 323 -32.83 3.59 -6.02
C MET A 323 -33.24 2.21 -6.52
N THR A 324 -32.81 1.86 -7.74
CA THR A 324 -33.01 0.52 -8.31
C THR A 324 -32.21 -0.52 -7.51
N LYS A 325 -32.46 -1.79 -7.79
CA LYS A 325 -31.68 -2.87 -7.18
C LYS A 325 -30.19 -2.80 -7.59
N SER A 326 -29.92 -2.42 -8.83
CA SER A 326 -28.57 -2.25 -9.36
C SER A 326 -27.85 -1.06 -8.74
N GLU A 327 -28.55 0.06 -8.51
CA GLU A 327 -27.99 1.22 -7.82
C GLU A 327 -27.66 0.93 -6.35
N ILE A 328 -28.53 0.23 -5.63
CA ILE A 328 -28.24 -0.24 -4.26
C ILE A 328 -27.03 -1.17 -4.25
N MET A 329 -26.93 -2.08 -5.23
CA MET A 329 -25.76 -2.94 -5.37
C MET A 329 -24.47 -2.12 -5.59
N CYS A 330 -24.54 -1.06 -6.41
CA CYS A 330 -23.41 -0.16 -6.64
C CYS A 330 -23.00 0.59 -5.36
N LEU A 331 -23.96 1.10 -4.58
CA LEU A 331 -23.72 1.73 -3.30
C LEU A 331 -23.01 0.77 -2.32
N MET A 332 -23.51 -0.46 -2.19
CA MET A 332 -22.93 -1.48 -1.31
C MET A 332 -21.53 -1.91 -1.77
N THR A 333 -21.36 -2.15 -3.06
CA THR A 333 -20.06 -2.54 -3.65
C THR A 333 -19.03 -1.41 -3.50
N GLY A 334 -19.44 -0.16 -3.73
CA GLY A 334 -18.61 1.03 -3.53
C GLY A 334 -18.08 1.13 -2.09
N GLY A 335 -18.98 0.98 -1.11
CA GLY A 335 -18.60 0.98 0.30
C GLY A 335 -17.67 -0.16 0.71
N MET A 336 -17.73 -1.31 0.01
CA MET A 336 -16.79 -2.43 0.24
C MET A 336 -15.48 -2.31 -0.55
N ALA A 337 -15.44 -1.53 -1.62
CA ALA A 337 -14.26 -1.42 -2.49
C ALA A 337 -13.31 -0.27 -2.13
N THR A 338 -13.73 0.63 -1.26
CA THR A 338 -12.99 1.84 -0.86
C THR A 338 -12.77 1.89 0.64
N ILE A 339 -11.91 2.79 1.10
CA ILE A 339 -11.63 3.00 2.53
C ILE A 339 -12.11 4.38 2.97
N ALA A 340 -12.53 4.48 4.22
CA ALA A 340 -12.88 5.76 4.83
C ALA A 340 -11.63 6.59 5.17
N GLY A 341 -11.71 7.91 5.00
CA GLY A 341 -10.62 8.82 5.34
C GLY A 341 -10.17 8.72 6.80
N GLY A 342 -11.10 8.44 7.73
CA GLY A 342 -10.78 8.28 9.15
C GLY A 342 -9.87 7.10 9.48
N VAL A 343 -9.90 6.02 8.68
CA VAL A 343 -9.03 4.85 8.90
C VAL A 343 -7.75 4.87 8.08
N LEU A 344 -7.69 5.73 7.06
CA LEU A 344 -6.52 5.87 6.18
C LEU A 344 -5.23 6.15 6.98
N ALA A 345 -5.33 7.00 8.01
CA ALA A 345 -4.21 7.35 8.87
C ALA A 345 -3.63 6.14 9.61
N ALA A 346 -4.50 5.22 10.07
CA ALA A 346 -4.06 3.98 10.70
C ALA A 346 -3.27 3.10 9.73
N TYR A 347 -3.73 2.97 8.49
CA TYR A 347 -3.04 2.16 7.48
C TYR A 347 -1.70 2.75 7.06
N VAL A 348 -1.63 4.09 6.97
CA VAL A 348 -0.36 4.80 6.75
C VAL A 348 0.62 4.52 7.88
N GLY A 349 0.15 4.53 9.14
CA GLY A 349 0.97 4.19 10.30
C GLY A 349 1.49 2.74 10.27
N PHE A 350 0.64 1.75 9.90
CA PHE A 350 1.07 0.35 9.78
C PHE A 350 2.13 0.12 8.70
N LEU A 351 2.01 0.81 7.57
CA LEU A 351 2.87 0.58 6.42
C LEU A 351 4.13 1.44 6.43
N GLY A 352 4.04 2.66 6.94
CA GLY A 352 5.13 3.64 6.96
C GLY A 352 5.91 3.68 8.28
N GLY A 353 5.38 3.05 9.35
CA GLY A 353 5.99 3.11 10.68
C GLY A 353 6.17 4.54 11.16
N ASP A 354 7.35 4.83 11.72
CA ASP A 354 7.73 6.16 12.20
C ASP A 354 8.48 7.01 11.13
N ASP A 355 8.64 6.51 9.89
CA ASP A 355 9.31 7.23 8.80
C ASP A 355 8.33 8.09 8.01
N PRO A 356 8.41 9.45 8.09
CA PRO A 356 7.50 10.34 7.35
C PRO A 356 7.57 10.17 5.83
N ILE A 357 8.71 9.74 5.28
CA ILE A 357 8.88 9.51 3.84
C ILE A 357 8.09 8.27 3.42
N GLN A 358 8.20 7.18 4.18
CA GLN A 358 7.42 5.96 3.93
C GLN A 358 5.93 6.20 4.16
N GLN A 359 5.58 6.95 5.20
CA GLN A 359 4.19 7.34 5.45
C GLN A 359 3.61 8.13 4.26
N ALA A 360 4.33 9.11 3.72
CA ALA A 360 3.89 9.89 2.55
C ALA A 360 3.76 9.01 1.29
N PHE A 361 4.70 8.08 1.10
CA PHE A 361 4.66 7.10 0.00
C PHE A 361 3.40 6.24 0.07
N PHE A 362 3.11 5.61 1.21
CA PHE A 362 1.93 4.78 1.36
C PHE A 362 0.63 5.59 1.36
N ALA A 363 0.62 6.81 1.93
CA ALA A 363 -0.53 7.70 1.87
C ALA A 363 -0.92 8.02 0.41
N LYS A 364 0.06 8.32 -0.46
CA LYS A 364 -0.17 8.52 -1.90
C LYS A 364 -0.82 7.28 -2.53
N HIS A 365 -0.29 6.10 -2.27
CA HIS A 365 -0.82 4.86 -2.84
C HIS A 365 -2.22 4.53 -2.33
N LEU A 366 -2.50 4.71 -1.05
CA LEU A 366 -3.81 4.46 -0.46
C LEU A 366 -4.89 5.43 -0.96
N LEU A 367 -4.57 6.73 -1.06
CA LEU A 367 -5.47 7.72 -1.66
C LEU A 367 -5.77 7.39 -3.13
N THR A 368 -4.72 7.05 -3.88
CA THR A 368 -4.84 6.64 -5.28
C THR A 368 -5.70 5.37 -5.42
N ALA A 369 -5.49 4.39 -4.55
CA ALA A 369 -6.25 3.14 -4.52
C ALA A 369 -7.75 3.40 -4.32
N SER A 370 -8.14 4.27 -3.37
CA SER A 370 -9.53 4.61 -3.13
C SER A 370 -10.18 5.27 -4.36
N ILE A 371 -9.46 6.19 -5.03
CA ILE A 371 -9.98 6.89 -6.23
C ILE A 371 -10.16 5.91 -7.41
N ILE A 372 -9.17 5.04 -7.67
CA ILE A 372 -9.25 4.08 -8.78
C ILE A 372 -10.29 2.98 -8.49
N SER A 373 -10.54 2.66 -7.23
CA SER A 373 -11.52 1.65 -6.84
C SER A 373 -12.97 2.07 -7.07
N ALA A 374 -13.27 3.36 -7.12
CA ALA A 374 -14.64 3.82 -7.34
C ALA A 374 -15.22 3.39 -8.72
N PRO A 375 -14.58 3.64 -9.88
CA PRO A 375 -15.04 3.09 -11.14
C PRO A 375 -14.96 1.54 -11.20
N ALA A 376 -14.01 0.90 -10.50
CA ALA A 376 -13.95 -0.56 -10.39
C ALA A 376 -15.18 -1.13 -9.69
N ALA A 377 -15.61 -0.51 -8.61
CA ALA A 377 -16.81 -0.90 -7.87
C ALA A 377 -18.08 -0.83 -8.73
N ILE A 378 -18.19 0.22 -9.54
CA ILE A 378 -19.30 0.37 -10.49
C ILE A 378 -19.28 -0.77 -11.52
N ILE A 379 -18.11 -1.05 -12.11
CA ILE A 379 -17.95 -2.15 -13.08
C ILE A 379 -18.38 -3.48 -12.45
N ALA A 380 -17.83 -3.83 -11.29
CA ALA A 380 -18.15 -5.06 -10.60
C ALA A 380 -19.65 -5.17 -10.24
N ALA A 381 -20.23 -4.09 -9.71
CA ALA A 381 -21.65 -4.03 -9.37
C ALA A 381 -22.54 -4.23 -10.60
N LYS A 382 -22.24 -3.54 -11.72
CA LYS A 382 -23.04 -3.62 -12.96
C LYS A 382 -22.86 -4.93 -13.73
N ILE A 383 -21.78 -5.67 -13.50
CA ILE A 383 -21.64 -7.05 -13.99
C ILE A 383 -22.47 -7.99 -13.11
N LEU A 384 -22.35 -7.87 -11.77
CA LEU A 384 -23.03 -8.78 -10.83
C LEU A 384 -24.54 -8.59 -10.79
N VAL A 385 -25.00 -7.34 -10.82
CA VAL A 385 -26.43 -6.96 -10.85
C VAL A 385 -26.62 -5.88 -11.91
N PRO A 386 -26.84 -6.27 -13.18
CA PRO A 386 -27.04 -5.34 -14.28
C PRO A 386 -28.26 -4.43 -14.06
N GLU A 387 -28.20 -3.23 -14.63
CA GLU A 387 -29.32 -2.30 -14.59
C GLU A 387 -30.39 -2.70 -15.62
N THR A 388 -31.60 -2.88 -15.14
CA THR A 388 -32.76 -3.26 -15.96
C THR A 388 -33.95 -2.31 -15.79
N GLU A 389 -33.81 -1.33 -14.91
CA GLU A 389 -34.84 -0.35 -14.58
C GLU A 389 -34.46 1.05 -15.12
N THR A 390 -35.42 1.96 -15.16
CA THR A 390 -35.15 3.36 -15.53
C THR A 390 -34.47 4.10 -14.37
N ILE A 391 -33.37 4.77 -14.66
CA ILE A 391 -32.58 5.51 -13.68
C ILE A 391 -32.92 6.99 -13.67
N ASP A 392 -32.82 7.65 -12.51
CA ASP A 392 -32.94 9.10 -12.40
C ASP A 392 -31.56 9.75 -12.60
N GLU A 393 -31.42 10.55 -13.66
CA GLU A 393 -30.15 11.21 -13.96
C GLU A 393 -29.91 12.50 -13.17
N ASN A 394 -30.84 12.95 -12.30
CA ASN A 394 -30.63 14.17 -11.55
C ASN A 394 -29.50 14.03 -10.54
N LEU A 395 -28.57 14.99 -10.55
CA LEU A 395 -27.40 15.04 -9.67
C LEU A 395 -27.58 16.17 -8.66
N THR A 396 -28.13 15.87 -7.50
CA THR A 396 -28.26 16.83 -6.38
C THR A 396 -27.73 16.21 -5.11
N ILE A 397 -26.92 16.95 -4.35
CA ILE A 397 -26.40 16.49 -3.05
C ILE A 397 -27.37 16.84 -1.94
N SER A 398 -27.52 15.93 -0.97
CA SER A 398 -28.24 16.25 0.26
C SER A 398 -27.60 17.45 0.97
N LYS A 399 -28.42 18.44 1.35
CA LYS A 399 -27.98 19.62 2.11
C LYS A 399 -28.05 19.39 3.62
N GLU A 400 -28.28 18.18 4.07
CA GLU A 400 -28.25 17.86 5.51
C GLU A 400 -26.88 18.17 6.09
N LYS A 401 -26.86 18.97 7.16
CA LYS A 401 -25.62 19.32 7.87
C LYS A 401 -25.40 18.35 9.02
N ILE A 402 -24.15 18.00 9.27
CA ILE A 402 -23.72 17.25 10.45
C ILE A 402 -23.54 18.24 11.62
N GLY A 403 -24.62 18.71 12.20
CA GLY A 403 -24.61 19.68 13.30
C GLY A 403 -25.01 21.09 12.89
N THR A 404 -25.36 21.90 13.88
CA THR A 404 -25.82 23.30 13.72
C THR A 404 -24.66 24.29 13.62
N ASN A 405 -23.50 23.94 14.18
CA ASN A 405 -22.27 24.74 14.15
C ASN A 405 -21.01 23.85 14.07
N ALA A 406 -19.84 24.49 13.88
CA ALA A 406 -18.57 23.77 13.72
C ALA A 406 -18.16 22.96 14.95
N LEU A 407 -18.44 23.45 16.16
CA LEU A 407 -18.10 22.76 17.41
C LEU A 407 -18.95 21.49 17.59
N GLU A 408 -20.22 21.55 17.25
CA GLU A 408 -21.10 20.38 17.26
C GLU A 408 -20.66 19.35 16.22
N ALA A 409 -20.27 19.79 15.02
CA ALA A 409 -19.73 18.89 14.00
C ALA A 409 -18.45 18.18 14.47
N ILE A 410 -17.52 18.91 15.13
CA ILE A 410 -16.31 18.33 15.72
C ILE A 410 -16.69 17.33 16.83
N SER A 411 -17.60 17.69 17.72
CA SER A 411 -18.04 16.84 18.84
C SER A 411 -18.66 15.53 18.34
N ASN A 412 -19.54 15.62 17.32
CA ASN A 412 -20.15 14.45 16.70
C ASN A 412 -19.09 13.57 16.04
N GLY A 413 -18.18 14.16 15.24
CA GLY A 413 -17.08 13.44 14.62
C GLY A 413 -16.12 12.80 15.62
N THR A 414 -15.86 13.46 16.77
CA THR A 414 -15.06 12.90 17.86
C THR A 414 -15.75 11.67 18.46
N SER A 415 -17.06 11.77 18.71
CA SER A 415 -17.85 10.66 19.27
C SER A 415 -17.90 9.46 18.34
N ASP A 416 -18.09 9.71 17.04
CA ASP A 416 -18.09 8.65 16.01
C ASP A 416 -16.70 8.03 15.85
N GLY A 417 -15.65 8.85 15.85
CA GLY A 417 -14.26 8.41 15.83
C GLY A 417 -13.87 7.57 17.04
N LEU A 418 -14.33 7.96 18.24
CA LEU A 418 -14.10 7.19 19.47
C LEU A 418 -14.78 5.81 19.38
N ARG A 419 -16.04 5.77 18.95
CA ARG A 419 -16.75 4.49 18.76
C ARG A 419 -16.03 3.61 17.74
N LEU A 420 -15.58 4.19 16.65
CA LEU A 420 -14.81 3.47 15.63
C LEU A 420 -13.50 2.93 16.20
N ALA A 421 -12.70 3.76 16.89
CA ALA A 421 -11.44 3.37 17.49
C ALA A 421 -11.60 2.23 18.51
N VAL A 422 -12.57 2.34 19.42
CA VAL A 422 -12.87 1.30 20.43
C VAL A 422 -13.30 0.00 19.74
N ASN A 423 -14.18 0.07 18.75
CA ASN A 423 -14.63 -1.11 18.00
C ASN A 423 -13.47 -1.78 17.25
N VAL A 424 -12.60 -0.99 16.61
CA VAL A 424 -11.41 -1.50 15.93
C VAL A 424 -10.48 -2.21 16.90
N GLY A 425 -10.15 -1.56 18.03
CA GLY A 425 -9.32 -2.16 19.08
C GLY A 425 -9.90 -3.47 19.63
N ALA A 426 -11.21 -3.48 19.95
CA ALA A 426 -11.89 -4.66 20.44
C ALA A 426 -11.92 -5.80 19.41
N MET A 427 -12.21 -5.48 18.14
CA MET A 427 -12.21 -6.47 17.07
C MET A 427 -10.82 -7.05 16.79
N LEU A 428 -9.77 -6.22 16.77
CA LEU A 428 -8.40 -6.68 16.63
C LEU A 428 -8.03 -7.66 17.74
N LEU A 429 -8.31 -7.29 19.00
CA LEU A 429 -8.06 -8.16 20.15
C LEU A 429 -8.75 -9.52 20.01
N VAL A 430 -10.05 -9.53 19.72
CA VAL A 430 -10.84 -10.76 19.61
C VAL A 430 -10.39 -11.61 18.43
N PHE A 431 -10.19 -11.00 17.24
CA PHE A 431 -9.82 -11.77 16.06
C PHE A 431 -8.39 -12.32 16.14
N ILE A 432 -7.42 -11.55 16.68
CA ILE A 432 -6.06 -12.07 16.91
C ILE A 432 -6.09 -13.24 17.90
N ALA A 433 -6.87 -13.13 18.98
CA ALA A 433 -7.04 -14.22 19.94
C ALA A 433 -7.70 -15.46 19.31
N LEU A 434 -8.72 -15.29 18.47
CA LEU A 434 -9.38 -16.38 17.75
C LEU A 434 -8.45 -17.01 16.71
N MET A 435 -7.62 -16.22 16.01
CA MET A 435 -6.60 -16.72 15.10
C MET A 435 -5.57 -17.57 15.83
N ALA A 436 -5.07 -17.07 16.98
CA ALA A 436 -4.12 -17.80 17.82
C ALA A 436 -4.73 -19.14 18.31
N PHE A 437 -5.99 -19.10 18.78
CA PHE A 437 -6.71 -20.30 19.21
C PHE A 437 -6.92 -21.29 18.04
N GLY A 438 -7.37 -20.81 16.89
CA GLY A 438 -7.54 -21.65 15.71
C GLY A 438 -6.21 -22.22 15.19
N ASN A 439 -5.14 -21.43 15.19
CA ASN A 439 -3.80 -21.88 14.82
C ASN A 439 -3.26 -22.95 15.80
N TRP A 440 -3.59 -22.83 17.08
CA TRP A 440 -3.28 -23.88 18.05
C TRP A 440 -4.02 -25.20 17.71
N ILE A 441 -5.33 -25.13 17.40
CA ILE A 441 -6.08 -26.32 16.98
C ILE A 441 -5.48 -26.90 15.69
N LEU A 442 -5.25 -26.08 14.67
CA LEU A 442 -4.74 -26.53 13.38
C LEU A 442 -3.32 -27.08 13.50
N GLY A 443 -2.40 -26.34 14.12
CA GLY A 443 -0.99 -26.69 14.20
C GLY A 443 -0.67 -27.72 15.27
N ASP A 444 -1.11 -27.45 16.51
CA ASP A 444 -0.65 -28.25 17.65
C ASP A 444 -1.52 -29.50 17.89
N LEU A 445 -2.80 -29.50 17.46
CA LEU A 445 -3.63 -30.69 17.46
C LEU A 445 -3.61 -31.40 16.09
N VAL A 446 -4.20 -30.80 15.05
CA VAL A 446 -4.37 -31.48 13.77
C VAL A 446 -3.02 -31.74 13.09
N GLY A 447 -2.21 -30.72 12.89
CA GLY A 447 -0.94 -30.81 12.18
C GLY A 447 0.10 -31.68 12.87
N HIS A 448 0.11 -31.68 14.21
CA HIS A 448 1.01 -32.52 15.01
C HIS A 448 0.61 -34.02 14.92
N TYR A 449 -0.66 -34.34 15.22
CA TYR A 449 -1.09 -35.76 15.25
C TYR A 449 -1.21 -36.38 13.85
N THR A 450 -1.38 -35.59 12.79
CA THR A 450 -1.41 -36.11 11.41
C THR A 450 -0.04 -36.14 10.73
N GLY A 451 1.00 -35.57 11.35
CA GLY A 451 2.33 -35.43 10.75
C GLY A 451 2.41 -34.35 9.66
N LEU A 452 1.32 -33.61 9.39
CA LEU A 452 1.28 -32.56 8.36
C LEU A 452 2.27 -31.43 8.62
N ASN A 453 2.59 -31.12 9.89
CA ASN A 453 3.55 -30.06 10.19
C ASN A 453 4.94 -30.37 9.64
N GLY A 454 5.37 -31.64 9.68
CA GLY A 454 6.65 -32.05 9.09
C GLY A 454 6.69 -31.83 7.59
N PHE A 455 5.61 -32.24 6.89
CA PHE A 455 5.48 -32.03 5.46
C PHE A 455 5.45 -30.53 5.08
N ILE A 456 4.70 -29.71 5.84
CA ILE A 456 4.59 -28.26 5.62
C ILE A 456 5.94 -27.59 5.82
N LEU A 457 6.66 -27.91 6.89
CA LEU A 457 7.98 -27.35 7.21
C LEU A 457 9.01 -27.67 6.12
N GLU A 458 8.98 -28.88 5.56
CA GLU A 458 9.94 -29.34 4.54
C GLU A 458 9.66 -28.76 3.15
N HIS A 459 8.38 -28.52 2.80
CA HIS A 459 7.97 -28.19 1.43
C HIS A 459 7.42 -26.76 1.26
N THR A 460 7.33 -25.97 2.34
CA THR A 460 6.70 -24.64 2.30
C THR A 460 7.46 -23.60 3.12
N VAL A 461 7.02 -22.36 3.01
CA VAL A 461 7.55 -21.23 3.79
C VAL A 461 6.99 -21.17 5.22
N TYR A 462 6.03 -22.03 5.55
CA TYR A 462 5.38 -22.06 6.86
C TYR A 462 5.94 -23.19 7.73
N SER A 463 5.92 -22.98 9.05
CA SER A 463 6.46 -23.97 10.01
C SER A 463 5.45 -25.04 10.43
N LYS A 464 4.15 -24.74 10.30
CA LYS A 464 3.06 -25.64 10.71
C LYS A 464 1.76 -25.34 9.98
N LEU A 465 0.77 -26.24 10.10
CA LEU A 465 -0.58 -26.03 9.61
C LEU A 465 -1.21 -24.85 10.38
N SER A 466 -1.62 -23.81 9.65
CA SER A 466 -2.19 -22.59 10.22
C SER A 466 -3.20 -21.96 9.25
N PHE A 467 -3.96 -20.98 9.72
CA PHE A 467 -4.84 -20.21 8.82
C PHE A 467 -4.03 -19.48 7.75
N GLU A 468 -2.89 -18.93 8.10
CA GLU A 468 -1.99 -18.25 7.17
C GLU A 468 -1.52 -19.18 6.05
N PHE A 469 -1.16 -20.43 6.38
CA PHE A 469 -0.83 -21.45 5.41
C PHE A 469 -2.03 -21.75 4.48
N ILE A 470 -3.21 -22.00 5.04
CA ILE A 470 -4.41 -22.34 4.27
C ILE A 470 -4.80 -21.18 3.34
N LEU A 471 -4.90 -19.97 3.89
CA LEU A 471 -5.30 -18.78 3.14
C LEU A 471 -4.25 -18.39 2.09
N GLY A 472 -2.96 -18.53 2.43
CA GLY A 472 -1.86 -18.26 1.51
C GLY A 472 -1.91 -19.15 0.28
N TYR A 473 -1.99 -20.44 0.47
CA TYR A 473 -2.03 -21.37 -0.65
C TYR A 473 -3.37 -21.37 -1.41
N ALA A 474 -4.49 -21.12 -0.74
CA ALA A 474 -5.79 -20.95 -1.41
C ALA A 474 -5.85 -19.67 -2.26
N GLY A 475 -5.27 -18.57 -1.76
CA GLY A 475 -5.23 -17.29 -2.46
C GLY A 475 -4.16 -17.22 -3.57
N ARG A 476 -3.09 -18.02 -3.44
CA ARG A 476 -1.91 -18.00 -4.32
C ARG A 476 -2.23 -18.02 -5.82
N PRO A 477 -3.07 -18.94 -6.35
CA PRO A 477 -3.37 -18.96 -7.79
C PRO A 477 -4.08 -17.69 -8.26
N ILE A 478 -4.96 -17.12 -7.43
CA ILE A 478 -5.71 -15.90 -7.77
C ILE A 478 -4.75 -14.73 -7.93
N VAL A 479 -3.92 -14.46 -6.91
CA VAL A 479 -3.02 -13.30 -6.92
C VAL A 479 -1.88 -13.46 -7.94
N TRP A 480 -1.44 -14.70 -8.20
CA TRP A 480 -0.49 -14.97 -9.28
C TRP A 480 -1.06 -14.66 -10.66
N LEU A 481 -2.30 -15.05 -10.94
CA LEU A 481 -3.01 -14.69 -12.17
C LEU A 481 -3.15 -13.18 -12.33
N MET A 482 -3.28 -12.43 -11.24
CA MET A 482 -3.32 -10.97 -11.24
C MET A 482 -1.99 -10.30 -11.60
N GLY A 483 -0.87 -11.03 -11.58
CA GLY A 483 0.43 -10.49 -11.94
C GLY A 483 1.44 -10.38 -10.79
N VAL A 484 1.09 -10.83 -9.58
CA VAL A 484 2.02 -10.96 -8.46
C VAL A 484 3.11 -11.97 -8.78
N ASN A 485 4.34 -11.73 -8.33
CA ASN A 485 5.44 -12.68 -8.52
C ASN A 485 5.14 -14.01 -7.83
N TRP A 486 5.56 -15.12 -8.42
CA TRP A 486 5.31 -16.45 -7.86
C TRP A 486 5.89 -16.63 -6.45
N ALA A 487 7.09 -16.09 -6.20
CA ALA A 487 7.73 -16.13 -4.88
C ALA A 487 6.88 -15.43 -3.80
N ASP A 488 6.29 -14.27 -4.14
CA ASP A 488 5.51 -13.47 -3.20
C ASP A 488 4.04 -13.90 -3.13
N SER A 489 3.58 -14.71 -4.09
CA SER A 489 2.15 -15.00 -4.26
C SER A 489 1.51 -15.72 -3.07
N VAL A 490 2.28 -16.42 -2.25
CA VAL A 490 1.77 -17.07 -1.06
C VAL A 490 1.46 -16.04 0.05
N TYR A 491 2.34 -15.05 0.24
CA TYR A 491 2.14 -13.97 1.21
C TYR A 491 0.97 -13.06 0.79
N VAL A 492 0.91 -12.70 -0.50
CA VAL A 492 -0.19 -11.88 -1.02
C VAL A 492 -1.52 -12.66 -0.97
N GLY A 493 -1.49 -13.97 -1.18
CA GLY A 493 -2.64 -14.86 -1.01
C GLY A 493 -3.13 -14.92 0.44
N GLU A 494 -2.21 -14.99 1.41
CA GLU A 494 -2.50 -14.89 2.84
C GLU A 494 -3.20 -13.57 3.17
N LEU A 495 -2.69 -12.44 2.66
CA LEU A 495 -3.29 -11.12 2.87
C LEU A 495 -4.70 -11.01 2.28
N LEU A 496 -4.93 -11.57 1.08
CA LEU A 496 -6.26 -11.62 0.46
C LEU A 496 -7.25 -12.41 1.31
N GLY A 497 -6.81 -13.56 1.80
CA GLY A 497 -7.62 -14.41 2.67
C GLY A 497 -7.91 -13.73 4.01
N THR A 498 -6.89 -13.17 4.66
CA THR A 498 -6.99 -12.44 5.93
C THR A 498 -7.98 -11.28 5.82
N LYS A 499 -7.86 -10.44 4.76
CA LYS A 499 -8.81 -9.37 4.49
C LYS A 499 -10.24 -9.87 4.39
N THR A 500 -10.46 -10.93 3.61
CA THR A 500 -11.80 -11.43 3.29
C THR A 500 -12.47 -12.07 4.50
N VAL A 501 -11.75 -12.88 5.26
CA VAL A 501 -12.26 -13.65 6.40
C VAL A 501 -12.37 -12.78 7.65
N LEU A 502 -11.34 -11.99 7.93
CA LEU A 502 -11.26 -11.11 9.09
C LEU A 502 -11.65 -9.68 8.70
N ASN A 503 -10.65 -8.88 8.38
CA ASN A 503 -10.82 -7.52 7.85
C ASN A 503 -9.51 -6.98 7.27
N GLU A 504 -9.59 -5.83 6.62
CA GLU A 504 -8.45 -5.12 6.03
C GLU A 504 -7.50 -4.51 7.07
N PHE A 505 -7.95 -4.20 8.29
CA PHE A 505 -7.08 -3.71 9.37
C PHE A 505 -5.99 -4.70 9.70
N ILE A 506 -6.38 -5.96 9.96
CA ILE A 506 -5.44 -7.06 10.21
C ILE A 506 -4.60 -7.31 8.96
N GLY A 507 -5.21 -7.20 7.76
CA GLY A 507 -4.49 -7.30 6.49
C GLY A 507 -3.38 -6.27 6.36
N TYR A 508 -3.63 -4.99 6.66
CA TYR A 508 -2.62 -3.93 6.60
C TYR A 508 -1.57 -4.04 7.71
N GLN A 509 -1.96 -4.38 8.93
CA GLN A 509 -1.01 -4.69 10.00
C GLN A 509 -0.06 -5.79 9.56
N ARG A 510 -0.60 -6.89 9.04
CA ARG A 510 0.18 -8.04 8.57
C ARG A 510 1.08 -7.68 7.38
N LEU A 511 0.61 -6.84 6.46
CA LEU A 511 1.41 -6.31 5.35
C LEU A 511 2.59 -5.46 5.86
N GLY A 512 2.36 -4.62 6.89
CA GLY A 512 3.42 -3.85 7.56
C GLY A 512 4.48 -4.76 8.17
N GLU A 513 4.07 -5.77 8.96
CA GLU A 513 4.96 -6.77 9.55
C GLU A 513 5.78 -7.52 8.48
N MET A 514 5.13 -7.94 7.37
CA MET A 514 5.79 -8.61 6.26
C MET A 514 6.78 -7.69 5.54
N ASN A 515 6.46 -6.40 5.40
CA ASN A 515 7.33 -5.40 4.80
C ASN A 515 8.56 -5.13 5.68
N GLU A 516 8.37 -4.92 6.98
CA GLU A 516 9.47 -4.76 7.94
C GLU A 516 10.37 -6.00 8.00
N ALA A 517 9.78 -7.19 7.96
CA ALA A 517 10.52 -8.45 7.88
C ALA A 517 11.19 -8.68 6.51
N GLY A 518 10.90 -7.82 5.50
CA GLY A 518 11.45 -7.90 4.16
C GLY A 518 11.11 -9.20 3.43
N LEU A 519 9.90 -9.71 3.59
CA LEU A 519 9.47 -10.97 2.98
C LEU A 519 9.18 -10.86 1.49
N PHE A 520 8.92 -9.64 0.99
CA PHE A 520 8.65 -9.43 -0.43
C PHE A 520 9.93 -9.39 -1.26
N THR A 521 9.94 -10.13 -2.37
CA THR A 521 11.02 -10.13 -3.36
C THR A 521 10.88 -8.99 -4.38
N SER A 522 9.69 -8.37 -4.47
CA SER A 522 9.38 -7.32 -5.43
C SER A 522 8.52 -6.22 -4.79
N GLU A 523 8.92 -4.96 -4.98
CA GLU A 523 8.11 -3.80 -4.58
C GLU A 523 6.74 -3.80 -5.28
N LYS A 524 6.67 -4.28 -6.52
CA LYS A 524 5.41 -4.49 -7.23
C LYS A 524 4.43 -5.32 -6.41
N SER A 525 4.89 -6.41 -5.78
CA SER A 525 4.04 -7.27 -4.95
C SER A 525 3.55 -6.53 -3.71
N LEU A 526 4.41 -5.74 -3.06
CA LEU A 526 4.06 -4.88 -1.93
C LEU A 526 3.00 -3.84 -2.32
N ILE A 527 3.23 -3.12 -3.43
CA ILE A 527 2.29 -2.12 -3.94
C ILE A 527 0.96 -2.77 -4.34
N MET A 528 0.98 -3.86 -5.10
CA MET A 528 -0.24 -4.59 -5.46
C MET A 528 -1.02 -5.04 -4.22
N SER A 529 -0.33 -5.49 -3.15
CA SER A 529 -0.96 -5.84 -1.87
C SER A 529 -1.61 -4.64 -1.21
N THR A 530 -0.95 -3.48 -1.22
CA THR A 530 -1.50 -2.23 -0.68
C THR A 530 -2.82 -1.86 -1.37
N TYR A 531 -2.88 -1.97 -2.70
CA TYR A 531 -4.10 -1.70 -3.47
C TYR A 531 -5.18 -2.78 -3.30
N MET A 532 -4.78 -4.04 -3.24
CA MET A 532 -5.68 -5.16 -3.02
C MET A 532 -6.38 -5.07 -1.66
N LEU A 533 -5.66 -4.66 -0.63
CA LEU A 533 -6.21 -4.49 0.72
C LEU A 533 -7.12 -3.27 0.83
N CYS A 534 -7.02 -2.28 -0.08
CA CYS A 534 -7.81 -1.07 -0.06
C CYS A 534 -9.30 -1.38 -0.26
N GLY A 535 -10.07 -1.33 0.80
CA GLY A 535 -11.52 -1.53 0.82
C GLY A 535 -12.01 -2.51 1.89
N PHE A 536 -13.22 -2.26 2.34
CA PHE A 536 -13.90 -3.00 3.41
C PHE A 536 -14.56 -4.31 2.94
N ALA A 537 -13.98 -4.99 1.93
CA ALA A 537 -14.53 -6.22 1.38
C ALA A 537 -14.24 -7.42 2.29
N ASN A 538 -15.03 -7.58 3.36
CA ASN A 538 -14.99 -8.67 4.33
C ASN A 538 -16.40 -9.09 4.78
N PHE A 539 -16.52 -10.24 5.43
CA PHE A 539 -17.82 -10.76 5.87
C PHE A 539 -18.53 -9.85 6.90
N ALA A 540 -17.76 -9.20 7.80
CA ALA A 540 -18.33 -8.31 8.80
C ALA A 540 -19.00 -7.09 8.16
N SER A 541 -18.47 -6.59 7.05
CA SER A 541 -19.02 -5.45 6.32
C SER A 541 -20.41 -5.70 5.76
N ILE A 542 -20.79 -6.94 5.50
CA ILE A 542 -22.17 -7.29 5.12
C ILE A 542 -23.13 -6.85 6.23
N GLY A 543 -22.82 -7.23 7.47
CA GLY A 543 -23.61 -6.85 8.64
C GLY A 543 -23.64 -5.33 8.89
N ILE A 544 -22.45 -4.69 8.77
CA ILE A 544 -22.29 -3.25 8.94
C ILE A 544 -23.17 -2.48 7.93
N GLN A 545 -23.17 -2.89 6.67
CA GLN A 545 -23.99 -2.23 5.63
C GLN A 545 -25.48 -2.50 5.80
N ILE A 546 -25.88 -3.73 6.16
CA ILE A 546 -27.29 -4.02 6.46
C ILE A 546 -27.78 -3.18 7.65
N GLY A 547 -26.95 -3.00 8.67
CA GLY A 547 -27.25 -2.13 9.82
C GLY A 547 -27.28 -0.66 9.44
N GLY A 548 -26.20 -0.14 8.84
CA GLY A 548 -26.01 1.26 8.51
C GLY A 548 -27.00 1.76 7.44
N ILE A 549 -26.97 1.18 6.25
CA ILE A 549 -27.90 1.55 5.16
C ILE A 549 -29.34 1.20 5.54
N GLY A 550 -29.55 0.05 6.18
CA GLY A 550 -30.88 -0.41 6.61
C GLY A 550 -31.52 0.45 7.69
N SER A 551 -30.77 1.24 8.46
CA SER A 551 -31.32 2.25 9.36
C SER A 551 -31.95 3.42 8.62
N LEU A 552 -31.41 3.76 7.45
CA LEU A 552 -31.92 4.83 6.58
C LEU A 552 -33.12 4.40 5.73
N ILE A 553 -33.21 3.11 5.37
CA ILE A 553 -34.28 2.52 4.55
C ILE A 553 -34.77 1.19 5.15
N PRO A 554 -35.46 1.21 6.31
CA PRO A 554 -35.87 0.00 7.01
C PRO A 554 -36.66 -0.99 6.14
N ASN A 555 -37.49 -0.47 5.22
CA ASN A 555 -38.32 -1.27 4.31
C ASN A 555 -37.52 -2.08 3.28
N ARG A 556 -36.22 -1.81 3.09
CA ARG A 556 -35.36 -2.47 2.11
C ARG A 556 -34.25 -3.35 2.74
N LYS A 557 -34.27 -3.56 4.06
CA LYS A 557 -33.29 -4.45 4.76
C LYS A 557 -33.20 -5.85 4.14
N GLY A 558 -34.33 -6.42 3.73
CA GLY A 558 -34.37 -7.71 3.05
C GLY A 558 -33.64 -7.71 1.70
N LEU A 559 -33.67 -6.59 0.96
CA LEU A 559 -32.90 -6.45 -0.27
C LEU A 559 -31.39 -6.36 0.02
N LEU A 560 -30.99 -5.54 1.00
CA LEU A 560 -29.60 -5.40 1.44
C LEU A 560 -29.00 -6.76 1.82
N SER A 561 -29.74 -7.56 2.61
CA SER A 561 -29.30 -8.90 2.99
C SER A 561 -29.11 -9.83 1.77
N LYS A 562 -30.03 -9.80 0.80
CA LYS A 562 -29.91 -10.60 -0.43
C LYS A 562 -28.75 -10.18 -1.32
N LEU A 563 -28.37 -8.90 -1.29
CA LEU A 563 -27.25 -8.36 -2.06
C LEU A 563 -25.90 -8.50 -1.36
N GLY A 564 -25.87 -8.67 -0.03
CA GLY A 564 -24.67 -8.60 0.80
C GLY A 564 -23.51 -9.47 0.30
N MET A 565 -23.77 -10.76 0.01
CA MET A 565 -22.73 -11.66 -0.50
C MET A 565 -22.22 -11.22 -1.89
N ARG A 566 -23.11 -10.73 -2.76
CA ARG A 566 -22.70 -10.22 -4.06
C ARG A 566 -21.91 -8.91 -3.93
N ALA A 567 -22.26 -8.06 -2.98
CA ALA A 567 -21.53 -6.84 -2.69
C ALA A 567 -20.10 -7.16 -2.18
N LEU A 568 -19.95 -8.19 -1.35
CA LEU A 568 -18.64 -8.69 -0.92
C LEU A 568 -17.80 -9.17 -2.12
N ILE A 569 -18.38 -9.99 -2.99
CA ILE A 569 -17.72 -10.44 -4.23
C ILE A 569 -17.35 -9.23 -5.10
N GLY A 570 -18.28 -8.30 -5.28
CA GLY A 570 -18.08 -7.09 -6.07
C GLY A 570 -16.97 -6.19 -5.53
N GLY A 571 -16.95 -5.95 -4.23
CA GLY A 571 -15.90 -5.18 -3.55
C GLY A 571 -14.52 -5.85 -3.66
N THR A 572 -14.46 -7.18 -3.47
CA THR A 572 -13.23 -7.95 -3.65
C THR A 572 -12.73 -7.85 -5.10
N VAL A 573 -13.59 -8.09 -6.10
CA VAL A 573 -13.24 -7.97 -7.52
C VAL A 573 -12.75 -6.55 -7.82
N ALA A 574 -13.40 -5.51 -7.32
CA ALA A 574 -13.00 -4.13 -7.55
C ALA A 574 -11.60 -3.82 -7.00
N CYS A 575 -11.29 -4.26 -5.77
CA CYS A 575 -9.97 -4.11 -5.18
C CYS A 575 -8.90 -4.87 -5.99
N LEU A 576 -9.21 -6.09 -6.43
CA LEU A 576 -8.31 -6.89 -7.26
C LEU A 576 -8.09 -6.25 -8.64
N MET A 577 -9.12 -5.71 -9.29
CA MET A 577 -9.00 -4.98 -10.56
C MET A 577 -8.09 -3.75 -10.40
N THR A 578 -8.22 -3.03 -9.30
CA THR A 578 -7.39 -1.87 -8.99
C THR A 578 -5.92 -2.28 -8.81
N ALA A 579 -5.65 -3.36 -8.06
CA ALA A 579 -4.30 -3.91 -7.89
C ALA A 579 -3.69 -4.39 -9.21
N VAL A 580 -4.48 -5.02 -10.10
CA VAL A 580 -4.04 -5.46 -11.43
C VAL A 580 -3.62 -4.28 -12.29
N ILE A 581 -4.42 -3.20 -12.36
CA ILE A 581 -4.10 -2.02 -13.17
C ILE A 581 -2.79 -1.38 -12.69
N VAL A 582 -2.65 -1.23 -11.38
CA VAL A 582 -1.40 -0.70 -10.81
C VAL A 582 -0.23 -1.63 -11.09
N GLY A 583 -0.41 -2.93 -10.92
CA GLY A 583 0.61 -3.93 -11.24
C GLY A 583 1.03 -3.98 -12.72
N MET A 584 0.21 -3.48 -13.67
CA MET A 584 0.61 -3.30 -15.06
C MET A 584 1.54 -2.10 -15.26
N LEU A 585 1.50 -1.13 -14.34
CA LEU A 585 2.27 0.12 -14.42
C LEU A 585 3.58 0.05 -13.64
N TYR A 586 3.76 -1.01 -12.83
CA TYR A 586 4.98 -1.40 -12.11
C TYR A 586 5.58 -2.69 -12.77
#